data_bf96ff8af9638e88c3d48dce06e7e258
#
_entry.id   bf96ff8af9638e88c3d48dce06e7e258
#
_cell.length_a   1.000
_cell.length_b   1.000
_cell.length_c   1.000
_cell.angle_alpha   90.00
_cell.angle_beta   90.00
_cell.angle_gamma   90.00
#
_symmetry.space_group_name_H-M   'P 1'
#
loop_
_entity.id
_entity.type
_entity.pdbx_description
1 polymer ?
#
loop_
_entity_poly.entity_id
_entity_poly.type
_entity_poly.pdbx_seq_one_letter_code
_entity_poly.pdbx_strand_id
1 'polypeptide(L)'
;SLLNFAGKLSDKNNIIGYFKLSEKLGREAEKLYVYAHMKCDEDTQNQENQARMNKIDAYMAEYASYSAYFVPEILALKDGFIEDLIKNDKNFKEYKFLLETILKEKPHVLSKEKEELLALASDCLGASESVYNMLTNADMTFGKIKDENGKEIEITEGNYSTYIKSKDRDVR
;
A
#
# COMPACT_ATOMS: atom_id res chain seq x y z
N SER A 1 -9.89 -6.87 -19.04
CA SER A 1 -9.58 -7.34 -17.69
C SER A 1 -8.15 -7.86 -17.63
N LEU A 2 -7.45 -7.64 -16.51
CA LEU A 2 -6.11 -8.19 -16.26
C LEU A 2 -6.10 -9.72 -16.32
N LEU A 3 -7.19 -10.36 -15.93
CA LEU A 3 -7.34 -11.81 -16.00
C LEU A 3 -7.20 -12.41 -17.41
N ASN A 4 -7.30 -11.60 -18.46
CA ASN A 4 -7.12 -12.10 -19.83
C ASN A 4 -5.68 -12.61 -20.09
N PHE A 5 -4.73 -12.20 -19.27
CA PHE A 5 -3.31 -12.58 -19.36
C PHE A 5 -2.94 -13.75 -18.42
N ALA A 6 -3.82 -14.12 -17.49
CA ALA A 6 -3.57 -15.20 -16.55
C ALA A 6 -3.34 -16.54 -17.29
N GLY A 7 -2.31 -17.29 -16.89
CA GLY A 7 -1.86 -18.52 -17.54
C GLY A 7 -1.18 -18.33 -18.89
N LYS A 8 -0.87 -17.10 -19.28
CA LYS A 8 -0.30 -16.79 -20.61
C LYS A 8 0.98 -15.96 -20.58
N LEU A 9 1.59 -15.76 -19.41
CA LEU A 9 2.80 -14.93 -19.26
C LEU A 9 4.07 -15.59 -19.78
N SER A 10 4.00 -16.82 -20.28
CA SER A 10 5.09 -17.43 -21.06
C SER A 10 5.30 -16.75 -22.43
N ASP A 11 4.33 -15.99 -22.92
CA ASP A 11 4.48 -15.12 -24.10
C ASP A 11 4.81 -13.69 -23.64
N LYS A 12 5.97 -13.19 -24.10
CA LYS A 12 6.45 -11.83 -23.81
C LYS A 12 5.44 -10.73 -24.17
N ASN A 13 4.65 -10.92 -25.23
CA ASN A 13 3.65 -9.94 -25.63
C ASN A 13 2.53 -9.81 -24.60
N ASN A 14 2.19 -10.91 -23.92
CA ASN A 14 1.22 -10.90 -22.84
C ASN A 14 1.75 -10.20 -21.58
N ILE A 15 3.05 -10.34 -21.29
CA ILE A 15 3.69 -9.59 -20.18
C ILE A 15 3.62 -8.08 -20.45
N ILE A 16 4.00 -7.64 -21.66
CA ILE A 16 3.89 -6.23 -22.05
C ILE A 16 2.44 -5.74 -22.07
N GLY A 17 1.52 -6.57 -22.57
CA GLY A 17 0.09 -6.28 -22.57
C GLY A 17 -0.46 -6.09 -21.16
N TYR A 18 -0.05 -6.95 -20.24
CA TYR A 18 -0.39 -6.83 -18.81
C TYR A 18 0.14 -5.51 -18.24
N PHE A 19 1.41 -5.19 -18.41
CA PHE A 19 1.99 -3.95 -17.89
C PHE A 19 1.25 -2.71 -18.40
N LYS A 20 1.05 -2.60 -19.71
CA LYS A 20 0.34 -1.45 -20.29
C LYS A 20 -1.07 -1.29 -19.74
N LEU A 21 -1.80 -2.39 -19.60
CA LEU A 21 -3.15 -2.35 -19.04
C LEU A 21 -3.14 -2.04 -17.54
N SER A 22 -2.24 -2.66 -16.79
CA SER A 22 -2.07 -2.44 -15.35
C SER A 22 -1.71 -0.99 -15.04
N GLU A 23 -0.76 -0.40 -15.76
CA GLU A 23 -0.40 1.01 -15.62
C GLU A 23 -1.56 1.96 -15.95
N LYS A 24 -2.31 1.67 -17.00
CA LYS A 24 -3.48 2.48 -17.35
C LYS A 24 -4.53 2.43 -16.24
N LEU A 25 -4.88 1.24 -15.77
CA LEU A 25 -5.87 1.05 -14.71
C LEU A 25 -5.39 1.63 -13.38
N GLY A 26 -4.11 1.42 -13.04
CA GLY A 26 -3.51 1.94 -11.82
C GLY A 26 -3.53 3.47 -11.77
N ARG A 27 -3.15 4.14 -12.86
CA ARG A 27 -3.21 5.61 -12.94
C ARG A 27 -4.62 6.18 -12.77
N GLU A 28 -5.63 5.53 -13.34
CA GLU A 28 -7.01 5.99 -13.17
C GLU A 28 -7.51 5.72 -11.74
N ALA A 29 -7.17 4.57 -11.17
CA ALA A 29 -7.49 4.23 -9.79
C ALA A 29 -6.83 5.20 -8.80
N GLU A 30 -5.55 5.54 -9.00
CA GLU A 30 -4.80 6.47 -8.15
C GLU A 30 -5.44 7.87 -8.15
N LYS A 31 -5.85 8.39 -9.30
CA LYS A 31 -6.57 9.68 -9.37
C LYS A 31 -7.86 9.66 -8.56
N LEU A 32 -8.64 8.60 -8.69
CA LEU A 32 -9.89 8.44 -7.95
C LEU A 32 -9.63 8.30 -6.44
N TYR A 33 -8.60 7.53 -6.07
CA TYR A 33 -8.19 7.35 -4.69
C TYR A 33 -7.78 8.68 -4.04
N VAL A 34 -6.87 9.41 -4.68
CA VAL A 34 -6.42 10.73 -4.18
C VAL A 34 -7.60 11.69 -4.02
N TYR A 35 -8.50 11.75 -5.01
CA TYR A 35 -9.68 12.59 -4.92
C TYR A 35 -10.60 12.20 -3.76
N ALA A 36 -10.90 10.90 -3.60
CA ALA A 36 -11.77 10.42 -2.53
C ALA A 36 -11.14 10.66 -1.14
N HIS A 37 -9.84 10.42 -1.02
CA HIS A 37 -9.09 10.65 0.21
C HIS A 37 -9.09 12.12 0.62
N MET A 38 -8.75 13.02 -0.31
CA MET A 38 -8.78 14.47 -0.05
C MET A 38 -10.16 14.96 0.36
N LYS A 39 -11.22 14.40 -0.22
CA LYS A 39 -12.60 14.74 0.18
C LYS A 39 -12.95 14.23 1.59
N CYS A 40 -12.46 13.07 1.97
CA CYS A 40 -12.58 12.59 3.34
C CYS A 40 -11.81 13.47 4.32
N ASP A 41 -10.62 13.93 3.96
CA ASP A 41 -9.79 14.80 4.81
C ASP A 41 -10.41 16.19 5.01
N GLU A 42 -11.12 16.73 3.99
CA GLU A 42 -11.86 17.99 4.12
C GLU A 42 -12.98 17.91 5.17
N ASP A 43 -13.68 16.79 5.24
CA ASP A 43 -14.78 16.56 6.19
C ASP A 43 -14.93 15.05 6.47
N THR A 44 -14.33 14.61 7.55
CA THR A 44 -14.32 13.20 7.98
C THR A 44 -15.68 12.68 8.43
N GLN A 45 -16.61 13.56 8.77
CA GLN A 45 -17.98 13.20 9.21
C GLN A 45 -18.97 13.11 8.04
N ASN A 46 -18.56 13.56 6.86
CA ASN A 46 -19.42 13.56 5.69
C ASN A 46 -19.62 12.14 5.13
N GLN A 47 -20.84 11.63 5.27
CA GLN A 47 -21.20 10.27 4.85
C GLN A 47 -21.01 10.02 3.34
N GLU A 48 -21.21 11.05 2.50
CA GLU A 48 -21.02 10.92 1.06
C GLU A 48 -19.54 10.75 0.71
N ASN A 49 -18.65 11.48 1.40
CA ASN A 49 -17.20 11.33 1.25
C ASN A 49 -16.72 9.94 1.70
N GLN A 50 -17.22 9.47 2.85
CA GLN A 50 -16.95 8.11 3.32
C GLN A 50 -17.44 7.03 2.34
N ALA A 51 -18.64 7.21 1.77
CA ALA A 51 -19.17 6.28 0.78
C ALA A 51 -18.33 6.26 -0.51
N ARG A 52 -17.75 7.41 -0.93
CA ARG A 52 -16.81 7.46 -2.06
C ARG A 52 -15.52 6.70 -1.74
N MET A 53 -14.98 6.89 -0.54
CA MET A 53 -13.78 6.17 -0.11
C MET A 53 -14.00 4.67 -0.09
N ASN A 54 -15.08 4.20 0.52
CA ASN A 54 -15.42 2.78 0.55
C ASN A 54 -15.57 2.16 -0.86
N LYS A 55 -16.08 2.91 -1.83
CA LYS A 55 -16.17 2.45 -3.23
C LYS A 55 -14.80 2.29 -3.87
N ILE A 56 -13.88 3.22 -3.63
CA ILE A 56 -12.54 3.12 -4.21
C ILE A 56 -11.73 2.01 -3.53
N ASP A 57 -11.88 1.83 -2.23
CA ASP A 57 -11.25 0.73 -1.50
C ASP A 57 -11.72 -0.64 -2.01
N ALA A 58 -13.02 -0.79 -2.25
CA ALA A 58 -13.56 -2.01 -2.87
C ALA A 58 -12.99 -2.24 -4.29
N TYR A 59 -12.85 -1.17 -5.08
CA TYR A 59 -12.23 -1.26 -6.41
C TYR A 59 -10.75 -1.65 -6.32
N MET A 60 -10.01 -1.08 -5.37
CA MET A 60 -8.59 -1.41 -5.17
C MET A 60 -8.41 -2.86 -4.74
N ALA A 61 -9.30 -3.38 -3.88
CA ALA A 61 -9.31 -4.79 -3.49
C ALA A 61 -9.60 -5.72 -4.69
N GLU A 62 -10.55 -5.35 -5.55
CA GLU A 62 -10.85 -6.08 -6.78
C GLU A 62 -9.67 -6.05 -7.76
N TYR A 63 -9.04 -4.89 -7.93
CA TYR A 63 -7.83 -4.74 -8.76
C TYR A 63 -6.69 -5.63 -8.26
N ALA A 64 -6.43 -5.61 -6.94
CA ALA A 64 -5.42 -6.46 -6.31
C ALA A 64 -5.70 -7.96 -6.55
N SER A 65 -6.96 -8.38 -6.40
CA SER A 65 -7.38 -9.75 -6.68
C SER A 65 -7.13 -10.16 -8.14
N TYR A 66 -7.45 -9.28 -9.10
CA TYR A 66 -7.26 -9.56 -10.53
C TYR A 66 -5.79 -9.54 -10.97
N SER A 67 -4.91 -8.95 -10.20
CA SER A 67 -3.46 -8.89 -10.46
C SER A 67 -2.65 -9.92 -9.67
N ALA A 68 -3.23 -10.55 -8.65
CA ALA A 68 -2.53 -11.43 -7.71
C ALA A 68 -1.78 -12.60 -8.36
N TYR A 69 -2.24 -13.09 -9.51
CA TYR A 69 -1.58 -14.19 -10.24
C TYR A 69 -0.26 -13.80 -10.89
N PHE A 70 -0.02 -12.48 -11.12
CA PHE A 70 1.09 -12.01 -11.95
C PHE A 70 2.47 -12.41 -11.40
N VAL A 71 2.73 -12.09 -10.14
CA VAL A 71 4.04 -12.38 -9.51
C VAL A 71 4.28 -13.88 -9.42
N PRO A 72 3.35 -14.71 -8.89
CA PRO A 72 3.53 -16.17 -8.89
C PRO A 72 3.78 -16.76 -10.28
N GLU A 73 3.08 -16.28 -11.30
CA GLU A 73 3.24 -16.80 -12.66
C GLU A 73 4.60 -16.40 -13.26
N ILE A 74 5.07 -15.15 -13.04
CA ILE A 74 6.42 -14.72 -13.43
C ILE A 74 7.50 -15.58 -12.75
N LEU A 75 7.35 -15.85 -11.45
CA LEU A 75 8.31 -16.67 -10.71
C LEU A 75 8.32 -18.15 -11.11
N ALA A 76 7.20 -18.64 -11.65
CA ALA A 76 7.08 -19.99 -12.18
C ALA A 76 7.66 -20.18 -13.58
N LEU A 77 8.02 -19.08 -14.28
CA LEU A 77 8.66 -19.18 -15.59
C LEU A 77 10.05 -19.81 -15.50
N LYS A 78 10.51 -20.35 -16.63
CA LYS A 78 11.85 -20.95 -16.75
C LYS A 78 12.92 -19.96 -16.33
N ASP A 79 13.89 -20.43 -15.54
CA ASP A 79 15.03 -19.63 -15.13
C ASP A 79 15.77 -19.05 -16.33
N GLY A 80 16.15 -17.78 -16.24
CA GLY A 80 16.79 -17.05 -17.31
C GLY A 80 15.86 -16.43 -18.35
N PHE A 81 14.57 -16.79 -18.39
CA PHE A 81 13.64 -16.26 -19.39
C PHE A 81 13.39 -14.76 -19.25
N ILE A 82 13.11 -14.30 -18.04
CA ILE A 82 12.87 -12.88 -17.75
C ILE A 82 14.17 -12.07 -17.88
N GLU A 83 15.29 -12.60 -17.41
CA GLU A 83 16.61 -11.98 -17.54
C GLU A 83 17.00 -11.79 -19.01
N ASP A 84 16.69 -12.76 -19.87
CA ASP A 84 16.93 -12.65 -21.30
C ASP A 84 16.06 -11.56 -21.93
N LEU A 85 14.78 -11.47 -21.57
CA LEU A 85 13.89 -10.40 -22.03
C LEU A 85 14.39 -9.01 -21.62
N ILE A 86 14.79 -8.85 -20.36
CA ILE A 86 15.34 -7.58 -19.84
C ILE A 86 16.60 -7.16 -20.63
N LYS A 87 17.44 -8.12 -20.98
CA LYS A 87 18.71 -7.87 -21.66
C LYS A 87 18.54 -7.58 -23.15
N ASN A 88 17.66 -8.31 -23.82
CA ASN A 88 17.62 -8.37 -25.28
C ASN A 88 16.39 -7.68 -25.90
N ASP A 89 15.33 -7.37 -25.13
CA ASP A 89 14.12 -6.72 -25.66
C ASP A 89 13.95 -5.32 -25.09
N LYS A 90 13.99 -4.31 -26.00
CA LYS A 90 13.86 -2.89 -25.63
C LYS A 90 12.55 -2.56 -24.89
N ASN A 91 11.49 -3.31 -25.16
CA ASN A 91 10.19 -3.08 -24.52
C ASN A 91 10.19 -3.41 -23.01
N PHE A 92 11.18 -4.20 -22.55
CA PHE A 92 11.33 -4.55 -21.14
C PHE A 92 12.25 -3.61 -20.36
N LYS A 93 12.88 -2.65 -21.03
CA LYS A 93 13.86 -1.76 -20.41
C LYS A 93 13.23 -0.92 -19.28
N GLU A 94 12.01 -0.44 -19.48
CA GLU A 94 11.27 0.35 -18.48
C GLU A 94 10.85 -0.50 -17.28
N TYR A 95 10.59 -1.78 -17.48
CA TYR A 95 10.16 -2.73 -16.44
C TYR A 95 11.32 -3.49 -15.79
N LYS A 96 12.55 -3.20 -16.17
CA LYS A 96 13.75 -3.89 -15.68
C LYS A 96 13.79 -3.95 -14.16
N PHE A 97 13.69 -2.80 -13.49
CA PHE A 97 13.79 -2.72 -12.04
C PHE A 97 12.70 -3.55 -11.35
N LEU A 98 11.46 -3.44 -11.83
CA LEU A 98 10.33 -4.19 -11.27
C LEU A 98 10.55 -5.71 -11.41
N LEU A 99 10.91 -6.16 -12.62
CA LEU A 99 11.12 -7.58 -12.89
C LEU A 99 12.32 -8.14 -12.12
N GLU A 100 13.44 -7.41 -12.05
CA GLU A 100 14.59 -7.81 -11.23
C GLU A 100 14.24 -7.89 -9.74
N THR A 101 13.37 -6.99 -9.24
CA THR A 101 12.89 -7.04 -7.86
C THR A 101 12.05 -8.29 -7.62
N ILE A 102 11.11 -8.59 -8.52
CA ILE A 102 10.29 -9.83 -8.44
C ILE A 102 11.19 -11.07 -8.43
N LEU A 103 12.18 -11.14 -9.32
CA LEU A 103 13.09 -12.29 -9.37
C LEU A 103 13.91 -12.46 -8.08
N LYS A 104 14.28 -11.37 -7.41
CA LYS A 104 14.96 -11.43 -6.11
C LYS A 104 14.11 -12.02 -4.99
N GLU A 105 12.80 -11.93 -5.11
CA GLU A 105 11.86 -12.52 -4.13
C GLU A 105 11.79 -14.05 -4.26
N LYS A 106 12.15 -14.62 -5.41
CA LYS A 106 12.05 -16.06 -5.71
C LYS A 106 12.58 -16.98 -4.60
N PRO A 107 13.77 -16.73 -4.02
CA PRO A 107 14.30 -17.56 -2.94
C PRO A 107 13.55 -17.40 -1.61
N HIS A 108 12.73 -16.37 -1.47
CA HIS A 108 12.00 -16.02 -0.25
C HIS A 108 10.51 -16.39 -0.29
N VAL A 109 10.01 -16.84 -1.45
CA VAL A 109 8.62 -17.30 -1.58
C VAL A 109 8.45 -18.64 -0.86
N LEU A 110 7.48 -18.70 0.00
CA LEU A 110 7.16 -19.92 0.76
C LEU A 110 6.33 -20.90 -0.08
N SER A 111 6.20 -22.14 0.42
CA SER A 111 5.27 -23.09 -0.21
C SER A 111 3.82 -22.58 -0.06
N LYS A 112 2.95 -23.00 -0.96
CA LYS A 112 1.53 -22.59 -0.99
C LYS A 112 0.85 -22.78 0.36
N GLU A 113 1.09 -23.92 1.03
CA GLU A 113 0.49 -24.23 2.33
C GLU A 113 0.96 -23.24 3.43
N LYS A 114 2.24 -22.83 3.36
CA LYS A 114 2.79 -21.84 4.33
C LYS A 114 2.23 -20.44 4.09
N GLU A 115 2.09 -20.03 2.82
CA GLU A 115 1.46 -18.75 2.46
C GLU A 115 -0.02 -18.71 2.89
N GLU A 116 -0.76 -19.81 2.67
CA GLU A 116 -2.15 -19.94 3.14
C GLU A 116 -2.25 -19.85 4.67
N LEU A 117 -1.32 -20.48 5.40
CA LEU A 117 -1.28 -20.42 6.86
C LEU A 117 -0.99 -18.99 7.36
N LEU A 118 -0.05 -18.29 6.73
CA LEU A 118 0.25 -16.89 7.07
C LEU A 118 -0.91 -15.96 6.74
N ALA A 119 -1.59 -16.20 5.62
CA ALA A 119 -2.78 -15.43 5.26
C ALA A 119 -3.92 -15.61 6.30
N LEU A 120 -4.14 -16.82 6.80
CA LEU A 120 -5.10 -17.08 7.88
C LEU A 120 -4.70 -16.44 9.21
N ALA A 121 -3.42 -16.25 9.46
CA ALA A 121 -2.91 -15.61 10.67
C ALA A 121 -2.88 -14.07 10.59
N SER A 122 -3.10 -13.48 9.41
CA SER A 122 -2.89 -12.05 9.15
C SER A 122 -3.71 -11.14 10.08
N ASP A 123 -4.97 -11.46 10.33
CA ASP A 123 -5.84 -10.69 11.23
C ASP A 123 -5.29 -10.68 12.66
N CYS A 124 -4.83 -11.85 13.12
CA CYS A 124 -4.25 -11.98 14.46
C CYS A 124 -2.92 -11.22 14.58
N LEU A 125 -2.09 -11.30 13.55
CA LEU A 125 -0.79 -10.61 13.50
C LEU A 125 -0.94 -9.08 13.37
N GLY A 126 -1.98 -8.60 12.67
CA GLY A 126 -2.31 -7.18 12.53
C GLY A 126 -3.04 -6.56 13.71
N ALA A 127 -3.59 -7.37 14.63
CA ALA A 127 -4.40 -6.88 15.74
C ALA A 127 -3.66 -5.91 16.67
N SER A 128 -2.36 -6.09 16.87
CA SER A 128 -1.54 -5.22 17.72
C SER A 128 -1.46 -3.79 17.18
N GLU A 129 -1.36 -3.61 15.87
CA GLU A 129 -1.37 -2.29 15.22
C GLU A 129 -2.73 -1.61 15.38
N SER A 130 -3.81 -2.35 15.16
CA SER A 130 -5.18 -1.83 15.34
C SER A 130 -5.43 -1.39 16.78
N VAL A 131 -4.99 -2.18 17.76
CA VAL A 131 -5.10 -1.83 19.19
C VAL A 131 -4.26 -0.60 19.51
N TYR A 132 -3.03 -0.52 19.02
CA TYR A 132 -2.18 0.64 19.20
C TYR A 132 -2.82 1.91 18.62
N ASN A 133 -3.33 1.85 17.40
CA ASN A 133 -3.98 2.98 16.75
C ASN A 133 -5.25 3.43 17.50
N MET A 134 -6.08 2.50 17.96
CA MET A 134 -7.24 2.85 18.78
C MET A 134 -6.83 3.49 20.11
N LEU A 135 -5.86 2.92 20.78
CA LEU A 135 -5.38 3.44 22.05
C LEU A 135 -4.83 4.86 21.91
N THR A 136 -3.92 5.09 20.95
CA THR A 136 -3.22 6.37 20.81
C THR A 136 -4.08 7.48 20.21
N ASN A 137 -4.99 7.14 19.30
CA ASN A 137 -5.77 8.14 18.58
C ASN A 137 -7.18 8.39 19.16
N ALA A 138 -7.71 7.46 19.95
CA ALA A 138 -9.06 7.59 20.48
C ALA A 138 -9.12 7.67 22.02
N ASP A 139 -8.34 6.84 22.71
CA ASP A 139 -8.50 6.67 24.16
C ASP A 139 -7.47 7.43 24.99
N MET A 140 -6.25 7.64 24.48
CA MET A 140 -5.18 8.29 25.23
C MET A 140 -5.32 9.80 25.23
N THR A 141 -5.23 10.37 26.43
CA THR A 141 -5.07 11.82 26.66
C THR A 141 -3.74 12.07 27.37
N PHE A 142 -2.94 12.99 26.86
CA PHE A 142 -1.58 13.24 27.35
C PHE A 142 -1.52 14.40 28.38
N GLY A 143 -2.67 14.91 28.76
CA GLY A 143 -2.75 16.05 29.69
C GLY A 143 -2.54 17.40 29.02
N LYS A 144 -2.43 18.45 29.85
CA LYS A 144 -2.33 19.83 29.40
C LYS A 144 -1.08 20.49 29.95
N ILE A 145 -0.47 21.35 29.15
CA ILE A 145 0.65 22.21 29.54
C ILE A 145 0.29 23.68 29.30
N LYS A 146 1.06 24.61 29.86
CA LYS A 146 1.00 26.02 29.45
C LYS A 146 2.09 26.29 28.43
N ASP A 147 1.74 26.93 27.31
CA ASP A 147 2.71 27.37 26.31
C ASP A 147 3.51 28.60 26.81
N GLU A 148 4.45 29.10 26.00
CA GLU A 148 5.28 30.25 26.26
C GLU A 148 4.48 31.57 26.52
N ASN A 149 3.21 31.60 26.13
CA ASN A 149 2.29 32.71 26.34
C ASN A 149 1.37 32.50 27.55
N GLY A 150 1.54 31.38 28.27
CA GLY A 150 0.68 31.02 29.41
C GLY A 150 -0.67 30.42 29.02
N LYS A 151 -0.90 30.13 27.73
CA LYS A 151 -2.11 29.51 27.24
C LYS A 151 -2.09 28.01 27.52
N GLU A 152 -3.19 27.49 28.05
CA GLU A 152 -3.36 26.05 28.27
C GLU A 152 -3.52 25.32 26.93
N ILE A 153 -2.69 24.31 26.69
CA ILE A 153 -2.64 23.52 25.47
C ILE A 153 -2.75 22.05 25.85
N GLU A 154 -3.65 21.34 25.22
CA GLU A 154 -3.72 19.87 25.32
C GLU A 154 -2.60 19.26 24.48
N ILE A 155 -1.81 18.38 25.08
CA ILE A 155 -0.75 17.66 24.36
C ILE A 155 -1.36 16.52 23.57
N THR A 156 -0.90 16.43 22.34
CA THR A 156 -1.25 15.35 21.40
C THR A 156 0.03 14.79 20.79
N GLU A 157 -0.02 13.60 20.21
CA GLU A 157 1.12 13.03 19.46
C GLU A 157 1.62 14.02 18.38
N GLY A 158 0.71 14.68 17.67
CA GLY A 158 1.03 15.62 16.61
C GLY A 158 1.72 16.89 17.06
N ASN A 159 1.45 17.41 18.27
CA ASN A 159 2.02 18.66 18.76
C ASN A 159 3.16 18.47 19.77
N TYR A 160 3.36 17.27 20.31
CA TYR A 160 4.40 16.96 21.29
C TYR A 160 5.80 17.43 20.84
N SER A 161 6.15 17.13 19.59
CA SER A 161 7.46 17.48 19.05
C SER A 161 7.74 19.00 18.98
N THR A 162 6.68 19.80 18.95
CA THR A 162 6.78 21.27 18.96
C THR A 162 7.15 21.75 20.36
N TYR A 163 6.45 21.26 21.37
CA TYR A 163 6.64 21.72 22.76
C TYR A 163 7.92 21.17 23.39
N ILE A 164 8.32 19.92 23.11
CA ILE A 164 9.60 19.38 23.60
C ILE A 164 10.82 20.12 23.05
N LYS A 165 10.67 20.86 21.95
CA LYS A 165 11.73 21.70 21.36
C LYS A 165 11.69 23.16 21.81
N SER A 166 10.73 23.55 22.68
CA SER A 166 10.67 24.93 23.19
C SER A 166 11.96 25.33 23.85
N LYS A 167 12.35 26.61 23.71
CA LYS A 167 13.48 27.19 24.41
C LYS A 167 13.18 27.42 25.89
N ASP A 168 11.89 27.56 26.22
CA ASP A 168 11.42 27.66 27.60
C ASP A 168 11.44 26.28 28.25
N ARG A 169 12.19 26.17 29.35
CA ARG A 169 12.37 24.90 30.06
C ARG A 169 11.10 24.44 30.77
N ASP A 170 10.24 25.34 31.19
CA ASP A 170 9.01 25.04 31.91
C ASP A 170 7.92 24.54 30.96
N VAL A 171 8.05 24.83 29.66
CA VAL A 171 7.18 24.29 28.61
C VAL A 171 7.59 22.88 28.17
N ARG A 172 8.91 22.56 28.24
CA ARG A 172 9.47 21.23 27.90
C ARG A 172 9.22 20.22 28.99
#